data_68d35b2fb4d9d535c2cd6cf2c6598249
#
_entry.id   68d35b2fb4d9d535c2cd6cf2c6598249
#
_cell.length_a   1.000
_cell.length_b   1.000
_cell.length_c   1.000
_cell.angle_alpha   90.00
_cell.angle_beta   90.00
_cell.angle_gamma   90.00
#
_symmetry.space_group_name_H-M   'P 1'
#
loop_
_entity.id
_entity.type
_entity.pdbx_description
1 polymer ?
#
loop_
_entity_poly.entity_id
_entity_poly.type
_entity_poly.pdbx_seq_one_letter_code
_entity_poly.pdbx_strand_id
1 'polypeptide(L)'
;VGSFTEADEQIAPARTALTARAGRWATGAVGRDARPVSDVAAELGCDWHTVNGAVMAWGEALLDADCDRFGAVEALGLDETPFGRQGPWRTRRWCTSIVDATEGQLLDIECPWSRR
;
A
#
# COMPACT_ATOMS: atom_id res chain seq x y z
N VAL A 1 23.09 21.60 27.42
CA VAL A 1 21.87 20.80 27.58
C VAL A 1 21.86 19.78 26.46
N GLY A 2 21.95 18.50 26.79
CA GLY A 2 21.84 17.41 25.83
C GLY A 2 20.37 17.11 25.56
N SER A 3 20.03 16.78 24.28
CA SER A 3 18.76 16.18 23.93
C SER A 3 18.90 14.67 23.87
N PHE A 4 17.87 13.94 24.25
CA PHE A 4 17.79 12.49 24.07
C PHE A 4 16.49 12.15 23.36
N THR A 5 16.49 11.04 22.65
CA THR A 5 15.29 10.50 22.03
C THR A 5 14.87 9.26 22.82
N GLU A 6 13.69 9.32 23.40
CA GLU A 6 13.09 8.15 24.01
C GLU A 6 12.49 7.28 22.91
N ALA A 7 12.85 6.00 22.93
CA ALA A 7 12.32 5.01 22.01
C ALA A 7 11.34 4.10 22.75
N ASP A 8 10.09 4.11 22.34
CA ASP A 8 9.06 3.21 22.84
C ASP A 8 8.39 2.53 21.66
N GLU A 9 8.69 1.25 21.47
CA GLU A 9 8.16 0.44 20.36
C GLU A 9 6.64 0.21 20.45
N GLN A 10 6.04 0.40 21.62
CA GLN A 10 4.58 0.32 21.78
C GLN A 10 3.89 1.56 21.19
N ILE A 11 4.60 2.69 21.15
CA ILE A 11 4.10 3.95 20.59
C ILE A 11 4.47 4.06 19.12
N ALA A 12 5.74 3.86 18.80
CA ALA A 12 6.24 3.94 17.43
C ALA A 12 7.27 2.83 17.16
N PRO A 13 7.09 2.04 16.08
CA PRO A 13 8.09 1.07 15.67
C PRO A 13 9.44 1.74 15.41
N ALA A 14 10.51 1.01 15.62
CA ALA A 14 11.86 1.52 15.41
C ALA A 14 12.04 2.07 13.97
N ARG A 15 12.62 3.25 13.85
CA ARG A 15 12.90 3.96 12.59
C ARG A 15 11.68 4.37 11.78
N THR A 16 10.49 4.44 12.37
CA THR A 16 9.31 5.00 11.71
C THR A 16 9.10 6.47 12.10
N ALA A 17 8.61 7.27 11.15
CA ALA A 17 8.25 8.66 11.38
C ALA A 17 6.83 8.83 11.92
N LEU A 18 6.02 7.77 11.87
CA LEU A 18 4.65 7.75 12.39
C LEU A 18 4.55 6.80 13.58
N THR A 19 3.71 7.17 14.54
CA THR A 19 3.31 6.25 15.60
C THR A 19 2.51 5.08 15.01
N ALA A 20 2.48 3.95 15.70
CA ALA A 20 1.69 2.78 15.28
C ALA A 20 0.20 3.12 15.07
N ARG A 21 -0.34 4.03 15.91
CA ARG A 21 -1.72 4.51 15.79
C ARG A 21 -1.93 5.33 14.51
N ALA A 22 -1.03 6.27 14.21
CA ALA A 22 -1.11 7.10 13.01
C ALA A 22 -0.92 6.27 11.74
N GLY A 23 0.00 5.30 11.73
CA GLY A 23 0.21 4.40 10.60
C GLY A 23 -1.03 3.55 10.29
N ARG A 24 -1.65 2.95 11.31
CA ARG A 24 -2.90 2.19 11.14
C ARG A 24 -4.05 3.05 10.65
N TRP A 25 -4.19 4.26 11.20
CA TRP A 25 -5.21 5.20 10.76
C TRP A 25 -5.00 5.61 9.30
N ALA A 26 -3.78 5.95 8.91
CA ALA A 26 -3.44 6.31 7.52
C ALA A 26 -3.73 5.17 6.55
N THR A 27 -3.40 3.93 6.94
CA THR A 27 -3.71 2.73 6.13
C THR A 27 -5.21 2.55 5.94
N GLY A 28 -6.01 2.76 6.99
CA GLY A 28 -7.47 2.73 6.88
C GLY A 28 -8.02 3.83 5.98
N ALA A 29 -7.52 5.06 6.13
CA ALA A 29 -7.94 6.21 5.33
C ALA A 29 -7.64 6.02 3.83
N VAL A 30 -6.47 5.48 3.49
CA VAL A 30 -6.09 5.21 2.10
C VAL A 30 -6.75 3.95 1.56
N GLY A 31 -6.67 2.83 2.30
CA GLY A 31 -7.10 1.53 1.79
C GLY A 31 -8.61 1.30 1.85
N ARG A 32 -9.28 1.79 2.89
CA ARG A 32 -10.73 1.60 3.08
C ARG A 32 -11.54 2.77 2.53
N ASP A 33 -11.08 3.99 2.85
CA ASP A 33 -11.83 5.21 2.54
C ASP A 33 -11.41 5.81 1.19
N ALA A 34 -10.49 5.15 0.48
CA ALA A 34 -9.96 5.53 -0.84
C ALA A 34 -9.43 6.98 -0.91
N ARG A 35 -8.88 7.49 0.20
CA ARG A 35 -8.31 8.84 0.26
C ARG A 35 -6.94 8.87 -0.43
N PRO A 36 -6.63 9.96 -1.17
CA PRO A 36 -5.29 10.14 -1.71
C PRO A 36 -4.22 10.20 -0.61
N VAL A 37 -3.08 9.55 -0.84
CA VAL A 37 -1.94 9.58 0.10
C VAL A 37 -1.48 11.01 0.39
N SER A 38 -1.55 11.91 -0.61
CA SER A 38 -1.22 13.32 -0.49
C SER A 38 -2.08 14.05 0.54
N ASP A 39 -3.38 13.74 0.58
CA ASP A 39 -4.33 14.41 1.49
C ASP A 39 -4.13 13.92 2.92
N VAL A 40 -3.87 12.62 3.08
CA VAL A 40 -3.52 12.02 4.38
C VAL A 40 -2.19 12.58 4.90
N ALA A 41 -1.20 12.76 4.02
CA ALA A 41 0.08 13.35 4.37
C ALA A 41 -0.06 14.81 4.84
N ALA A 42 -0.88 15.61 4.13
CA ALA A 42 -1.17 16.97 4.51
C ALA A 42 -1.87 17.06 5.88
N GLU A 43 -2.83 16.17 6.15
CA GLU A 43 -3.54 16.12 7.43
C GLU A 43 -2.63 15.72 8.60
N LEU A 44 -1.69 14.79 8.36
CA LEU A 44 -0.71 14.37 9.37
C LEU A 44 0.48 15.35 9.52
N GLY A 45 0.58 16.35 8.63
CA GLY A 45 1.70 17.29 8.62
C GLY A 45 3.05 16.65 8.28
N CYS A 46 3.05 15.62 7.43
CA CYS A 46 4.26 14.91 7.01
C CYS A 46 4.33 14.79 5.48
N ASP A 47 5.44 14.24 4.98
CA ASP A 47 5.62 14.05 3.54
C ASP A 47 4.89 12.81 3.00
N TRP A 48 4.66 12.81 1.68
CA TRP A 48 3.99 11.73 0.95
C TRP A 48 4.67 10.36 1.16
N HIS A 49 6.01 10.33 1.15
CA HIS A 49 6.77 9.07 1.27
C HIS A 49 6.60 8.44 2.65
N THR A 50 6.51 9.26 3.69
CA THR A 50 6.25 8.80 5.05
C THR A 50 4.91 8.09 5.17
N VAL A 51 3.84 8.67 4.62
CA VAL A 51 2.51 8.03 4.63
C VAL A 51 2.48 6.82 3.73
N ASN A 52 3.00 6.94 2.50
CA ASN A 52 3.03 5.81 1.56
C ASN A 52 3.80 4.61 2.12
N GLY A 53 4.95 4.85 2.75
CA GLY A 53 5.72 3.79 3.40
C GLY A 53 4.96 3.10 4.54
N ALA A 54 4.24 3.86 5.36
CA ALA A 54 3.40 3.31 6.42
C ALA A 54 2.23 2.50 5.85
N VAL A 55 1.54 3.02 4.84
CA VAL A 55 0.42 2.34 4.17
C VAL A 55 0.86 1.03 3.54
N MET A 56 2.03 1.01 2.87
CA MET A 56 2.58 -0.22 2.29
C MET A 56 2.88 -1.26 3.37
N ALA A 57 3.59 -0.88 4.43
CA ALA A 57 3.99 -1.80 5.49
C ALA A 57 2.78 -2.37 6.27
N TRP A 58 1.86 -1.50 6.69
CA TRP A 58 0.66 -1.92 7.41
C TRP A 58 -0.35 -2.63 6.52
N GLY A 59 -0.48 -2.20 5.25
CA GLY A 59 -1.36 -2.83 4.26
C GLY A 59 -0.90 -4.24 3.93
N GLU A 60 0.39 -4.45 3.68
CA GLU A 60 0.98 -5.77 3.45
C GLU A 60 0.72 -6.70 4.64
N ALA A 61 0.99 -6.24 5.87
CA ALA A 61 0.73 -7.02 7.07
C ALA A 61 -0.74 -7.39 7.27
N LEU A 62 -1.67 -6.49 6.92
CA LEU A 62 -3.11 -6.77 6.99
C LEU A 62 -3.53 -7.80 5.94
N LEU A 63 -3.01 -7.70 4.72
CA LEU A 63 -3.30 -8.66 3.64
C LEU A 63 -2.74 -10.05 3.96
N ASP A 64 -1.54 -10.12 4.53
CA ASP A 64 -0.92 -11.38 4.94
C ASP A 64 -1.66 -12.06 6.11
N ALA A 65 -2.23 -11.26 7.01
CA ALA A 65 -3.00 -11.77 8.14
C ALA A 65 -4.41 -12.24 7.77
N ASP A 66 -4.95 -11.79 6.64
CA ASP A 66 -6.29 -12.14 6.17
C ASP A 66 -6.24 -13.37 5.25
N CYS A 67 -6.07 -14.54 5.87
CA CYS A 67 -5.98 -15.81 5.15
C CYS A 67 -7.27 -16.21 4.42
N ASP A 68 -8.40 -15.66 4.84
CA ASP A 68 -9.73 -16.01 4.33
C ASP A 68 -10.28 -14.94 3.36
N ARG A 69 -9.45 -13.98 2.94
CA ARG A 69 -9.89 -12.88 2.07
C ARG A 69 -10.39 -13.31 0.69
N PHE A 70 -9.97 -14.48 0.24
CA PHE A 70 -10.41 -15.07 -1.02
C PHE A 70 -11.34 -16.25 -0.77
N GLY A 71 -12.55 -16.16 -1.32
CA GLY A 71 -13.47 -17.27 -1.39
C GLY A 71 -13.15 -18.22 -2.55
N ALA A 72 -14.11 -19.07 -2.90
CA ALA A 72 -14.03 -19.88 -4.11
C ALA A 72 -14.21 -18.97 -5.34
N VAL A 73 -13.19 -18.88 -6.18
CA VAL A 73 -13.22 -18.07 -7.40
C VAL A 73 -13.86 -18.89 -8.52
N GLU A 74 -15.02 -18.45 -9.02
CA GLU A 74 -15.72 -19.12 -10.10
C GLU A 74 -15.32 -18.61 -11.49
N ALA A 75 -14.97 -17.33 -11.61
CA ALA A 75 -14.58 -16.70 -12.87
C ALA A 75 -13.42 -15.73 -12.67
N LEU A 76 -12.33 -15.94 -13.43
CA LEU A 76 -11.17 -15.05 -13.43
C LEU A 76 -11.29 -14.00 -14.54
N GLY A 77 -11.12 -12.73 -14.17
CA GLY A 77 -10.88 -11.64 -15.09
C GLY A 77 -9.40 -11.27 -15.11
N LEU A 78 -8.87 -11.02 -16.30
CA LEU A 78 -7.50 -10.54 -16.50
C LEU A 78 -7.54 -9.26 -17.31
N ASP A 79 -6.83 -8.23 -16.83
CA ASP A 79 -6.69 -6.96 -17.55
C ASP A 79 -5.24 -6.50 -17.55
N GLU A 80 -4.75 -6.07 -18.69
CA GLU A 80 -3.39 -5.57 -18.84
C GLU A 80 -3.39 -4.04 -18.96
N THR A 81 -2.78 -3.37 -18.01
CA THR A 81 -2.65 -1.92 -17.99
C THR A 81 -1.21 -1.49 -18.16
N PRO A 82 -0.91 -0.56 -19.09
CA PRO A 82 0.45 -0.03 -19.24
C PRO A 82 0.75 0.96 -18.13
N PHE A 83 1.72 0.64 -17.29
CA PHE A 83 2.26 1.54 -16.29
C PHE A 83 3.62 2.08 -16.72
N GLY A 84 3.84 3.36 -16.48
CA GLY A 84 5.12 4.01 -16.68
C GLY A 84 5.05 5.21 -17.61
N ARG A 85 5.97 6.16 -17.39
CA ARG A 85 6.13 7.31 -18.29
C ARG A 85 6.71 6.84 -19.62
N GLN A 86 6.12 7.34 -20.72
CA GLN A 86 6.74 7.23 -22.02
C GLN A 86 8.02 8.10 -22.01
N GLY A 87 9.17 7.45 -21.94
CA GLY A 87 10.47 8.10 -22.08
C GLY A 87 11.08 7.83 -23.46
N PRO A 88 12.22 8.46 -23.81
CA PRO A 88 12.90 8.23 -25.07
C PRO A 88 13.30 6.76 -25.30
N TRP A 89 13.36 5.97 -24.27
CA TRP A 89 13.69 4.54 -24.28
C TRP A 89 12.48 3.61 -24.32
N ARG A 90 11.26 4.12 -24.48
CA ARG A 90 9.98 3.43 -24.76
C ARG A 90 9.78 2.03 -24.17
N THR A 91 10.22 1.76 -22.96
CA THR A 91 9.91 0.51 -22.28
C THR A 91 8.49 0.61 -21.72
N ARG A 92 7.52 0.10 -22.48
CA ARG A 92 6.16 -0.11 -21.96
C ARG A 92 6.25 -1.18 -20.88
N ARG A 93 5.78 -0.85 -19.71
CA ARG A 93 5.68 -1.78 -18.60
C ARG A 93 4.22 -2.10 -18.40
N TRP A 94 3.90 -3.36 -18.54
CA TRP A 94 2.54 -3.83 -18.36
C TRP A 94 2.40 -4.46 -16.98
N CYS A 95 1.31 -4.18 -16.29
CA CYS A 95 0.88 -4.90 -15.11
C CYS A 95 -0.42 -5.62 -15.45
N THR A 96 -0.52 -6.86 -15.01
CA THR A 96 -1.73 -7.66 -15.16
C THR A 96 -2.50 -7.65 -13.85
N SER A 97 -3.71 -7.11 -13.86
CA SER A 97 -4.65 -7.23 -12.75
C SER A 97 -5.40 -8.55 -12.86
N ILE A 98 -5.48 -9.29 -11.77
CA ILE A 98 -6.21 -10.55 -11.65
C ILE A 98 -7.38 -10.31 -10.72
N VAL A 99 -8.60 -10.50 -11.20
CA VAL A 99 -9.82 -10.24 -10.43
C VAL A 99 -10.73 -11.46 -10.40
N ASP A 100 -11.48 -11.62 -9.31
CA ASP A 100 -12.68 -12.43 -9.33
C ASP A 100 -13.78 -11.65 -10.05
N ALA A 101 -14.16 -12.12 -11.24
CA ALA A 101 -15.15 -11.43 -12.07
C ALA A 101 -16.58 -11.59 -11.52
N THR A 102 -16.83 -12.56 -10.64
CA THR A 102 -18.13 -12.79 -10.01
C THR A 102 -18.36 -11.81 -8.86
N GLU A 103 -17.38 -11.70 -7.98
CA GLU A 103 -17.46 -10.86 -6.78
C GLU A 103 -16.91 -9.42 -7.01
N GLY A 104 -16.20 -9.19 -8.11
CA GLY A 104 -15.55 -7.91 -8.38
C GLY A 104 -14.36 -7.63 -7.47
N GLN A 105 -13.72 -8.66 -6.95
CA GLN A 105 -12.61 -8.54 -6.01
C GLN A 105 -11.27 -8.60 -6.74
N LEU A 106 -10.37 -7.66 -6.43
CA LEU A 106 -8.97 -7.74 -6.87
C LEU A 106 -8.25 -8.85 -6.10
N LEU A 107 -7.74 -9.84 -6.83
CA LEU A 107 -7.00 -10.96 -6.27
C LEU A 107 -5.51 -10.67 -6.20
N ASP A 108 -4.94 -10.16 -7.32
CA ASP A 108 -3.51 -9.85 -7.40
C ASP A 108 -3.21 -8.84 -8.52
N ILE A 109 -2.00 -8.27 -8.46
CA ILE A 109 -1.42 -7.45 -9.53
C ILE A 109 -0.01 -7.95 -9.82
N GLU A 110 0.19 -8.53 -10.97
CA GLU A 110 1.50 -9.02 -11.42
C GLU A 110 2.18 -7.98 -12.30
N CYS A 111 3.36 -7.51 -11.88
CA CYS A 111 4.17 -6.55 -12.61
C CYS A 111 5.59 -7.12 -12.83
N PRO A 112 6.19 -7.04 -14.04
CA PRO A 112 7.48 -7.66 -14.35
C PRO A 112 8.64 -7.19 -13.47
N TRP A 113 8.50 -6.05 -12.79
CA TRP A 113 9.53 -5.47 -11.91
C TRP A 113 9.25 -5.67 -10.42
N SER A 114 8.15 -6.31 -10.05
CA SER A 114 7.78 -6.55 -8.65
C SER A 114 8.49 -7.75 -8.02
N ARG A 115 9.32 -8.47 -8.79
CA ARG A 115 10.11 -9.57 -8.23
C ARG A 115 11.14 -9.01 -7.24
N ARG A 116 10.90 -9.28 -6.00
CA ARG A 116 11.89 -9.15 -4.92
C ARG A 116 12.84 -10.34 -4.93
#